data_a20035b51ca1c90ac51cc1528ecc3671
#
_entry.id   a20035b51ca1c90ac51cc1528ecc3671
#
_cell.length_a   1.000
_cell.length_b   1.000
_cell.length_c   1.000
_cell.angle_alpha   90.00
_cell.angle_beta   90.00
_cell.angle_gamma   90.00
#
_symmetry.space_group_name_H-M   'P 1'
#
loop_
_entity.id
_entity.type
_entity.pdbx_description
1 polymer ?
#
loop_
_entity_poly.entity_id
_entity_poly.type
_entity_poly.pdbx_seq_one_letter_code
_entity_poly.pdbx_strand_id
1 'polypeptide(L)'
;MKKIAFFCIPAHGHTNPMLPVASELVKRGNTVRFYSFDEFENKIKATGADFVSCNAFLGELTEKEEAGLKNVSTTEMTIQDIRITLSMDAFLDEEFKTFQPDVVYADSVCFWGKLNAWKHNVPLVVSTSTFAFNQMASQYMKNSPKELADMVFGLPKISKELKMLKPYGYKVKNALSLVQSDNKTDSVVYTSERFQPYSESFSDHYVFVGPSVFSKIEPDKEKERPLVYISMGTVINDRPDFYAKCIDALKDEKVDVIISCGNALDISVLGELPENIKVYPYVDQLDVLSRVDAFITHCGMNSVSESLYMATPMILYPQTSEQQAVARRAKEIGAGVMLTNDSVHGIRSAVLEILNNNTYAAGAKECSEDFRSCSGTVGAAAFIENAPHESEGVDILEELNKSNGKIQILYWLAATALVVLFGLLTSWKYVWIIGIAAGVLSTPIIKAKQKKKYNSFVEKYGKKRKND
;
A
#
# COMPACT_ATOMS: atom_id res chain seq x y z
N MET A 1 -1.51 0.20 31.16
CA MET A 1 -1.08 -1.10 30.57
C MET A 1 -2.27 -1.71 29.86
N LYS A 2 -2.12 -1.98 28.58
CA LYS A 2 -3.17 -2.61 27.73
C LYS A 2 -2.68 -3.96 27.21
N LYS A 3 -3.61 -4.84 26.89
CA LYS A 3 -3.40 -6.07 26.13
C LYS A 3 -3.74 -5.79 24.68
N ILE A 4 -2.77 -5.91 23.79
CA ILE A 4 -2.91 -5.53 22.39
C ILE A 4 -2.66 -6.75 21.50
N ALA A 5 -3.66 -7.12 20.69
CA ALA A 5 -3.56 -8.23 19.75
C ALA A 5 -3.17 -7.72 18.36
N PHE A 6 -2.02 -8.17 17.86
CA PHE A 6 -1.51 -7.84 16.53
C PHE A 6 -1.86 -8.95 15.55
N PHE A 7 -2.33 -8.58 14.36
CA PHE A 7 -2.64 -9.51 13.27
C PHE A 7 -2.03 -9.06 11.96
N CYS A 8 -1.29 -9.94 11.28
CA CYS A 8 -0.66 -9.63 10.03
C CYS A 8 -0.70 -10.81 9.06
N ILE A 9 -0.74 -10.52 7.76
CA ILE A 9 -0.57 -11.51 6.69
C ILE A 9 0.90 -11.96 6.57
N PRO A 10 1.20 -13.14 5.96
CA PRO A 10 2.57 -13.62 5.76
C PRO A 10 3.29 -12.84 4.64
N ALA A 11 3.56 -11.56 4.86
CA ALA A 11 4.25 -10.71 3.91
C ALA A 11 5.21 -9.75 4.60
N HIS A 12 6.48 -9.75 4.19
CA HIS A 12 7.51 -8.88 4.76
C HIS A 12 7.14 -7.39 4.72
N GLY A 13 6.54 -6.93 3.60
CA GLY A 13 6.12 -5.54 3.43
C GLY A 13 5.04 -5.08 4.42
N HIS A 14 4.27 -6.01 4.95
CA HIS A 14 3.19 -5.77 5.93
C HIS A 14 3.66 -5.99 7.37
N THR A 15 4.45 -7.04 7.61
CA THR A 15 4.94 -7.38 8.95
C THR A 15 6.02 -6.41 9.44
N ASN A 16 7.01 -6.11 8.60
CA ASN A 16 8.16 -5.28 9.01
C ASN A 16 7.75 -3.91 9.59
N PRO A 17 6.78 -3.16 9.03
CA PRO A 17 6.34 -1.90 9.62
C PRO A 17 5.73 -2.02 11.01
N MET A 18 5.15 -3.17 11.36
CA MET A 18 4.48 -3.38 12.64
C MET A 18 5.45 -3.75 13.78
N LEU A 19 6.62 -4.36 13.44
CA LEU A 19 7.56 -4.86 14.44
C LEU A 19 8.05 -3.78 15.42
N PRO A 20 8.48 -2.61 14.96
CA PRO A 20 8.96 -1.57 15.85
C PRO A 20 7.85 -0.96 16.71
N VAL A 21 6.62 -0.91 16.17
CA VAL A 21 5.46 -0.47 16.95
C VAL A 21 5.18 -1.47 18.09
N ALA A 22 5.29 -2.78 17.81
CA ALA A 22 5.21 -3.82 18.84
C ALA A 22 6.29 -3.63 19.92
N SER A 23 7.54 -3.40 19.50
CA SER A 23 8.66 -3.15 20.41
C SER A 23 8.44 -1.91 21.28
N GLU A 24 7.97 -0.81 20.70
CA GLU A 24 7.69 0.42 21.44
C GLU A 24 6.54 0.22 22.46
N LEU A 25 5.47 -0.49 22.07
CA LEU A 25 4.35 -0.78 22.96
C LEU A 25 4.78 -1.68 24.14
N VAL A 26 5.60 -2.70 23.89
CA VAL A 26 6.18 -3.55 24.95
C VAL A 26 7.07 -2.72 25.87
N LYS A 27 7.93 -1.87 25.33
CA LYS A 27 8.79 -0.96 26.11
C LYS A 27 7.97 -0.02 27.01
N ARG A 28 6.77 0.38 26.59
CA ARG A 28 5.83 1.19 27.39
C ARG A 28 5.07 0.38 28.43
N GLY A 29 5.33 -0.92 28.54
CA GLY A 29 4.74 -1.81 29.52
C GLY A 29 3.41 -2.45 29.10
N ASN A 30 3.04 -2.41 27.83
CA ASN A 30 1.87 -3.13 27.32
C ASN A 30 2.20 -4.60 27.06
N THR A 31 1.19 -5.47 27.15
CA THR A 31 1.28 -6.86 26.73
C THR A 31 0.87 -6.96 25.28
N VAL A 32 1.81 -7.29 24.39
CA VAL A 32 1.56 -7.46 22.96
C VAL A 32 1.58 -8.94 22.61
N ARG A 33 0.51 -9.42 21.99
CA ARG A 33 0.43 -10.77 21.41
C ARG A 33 0.28 -10.66 19.91
N PHE A 34 1.21 -11.28 19.17
CA PHE A 34 1.31 -11.14 17.72
C PHE A 34 0.95 -12.47 17.03
N TYR A 35 -0.18 -12.51 16.37
CA TYR A 35 -0.70 -13.61 15.56
C TYR A 35 -0.14 -13.51 14.15
N SER A 36 0.79 -14.39 13.80
CA SER A 36 1.50 -14.36 12.53
C SER A 36 2.02 -15.75 12.13
N PHE A 37 2.96 -15.82 11.22
CA PHE A 37 3.46 -17.03 10.61
C PHE A 37 4.90 -17.30 11.01
N ASP A 38 5.31 -18.59 11.03
CA ASP A 38 6.57 -19.06 11.62
C ASP A 38 7.82 -18.38 11.04
N GLU A 39 7.78 -17.98 9.78
CA GLU A 39 8.90 -17.23 9.16
C GLU A 39 9.23 -15.90 9.86
N PHE A 40 8.25 -15.32 10.58
CA PHE A 40 8.41 -14.06 11.32
C PHE A 40 8.67 -14.27 12.82
N GLU A 41 8.62 -15.50 13.34
CA GLU A 41 8.71 -15.80 14.77
C GLU A 41 9.89 -15.11 15.44
N ASN A 42 11.09 -15.28 14.90
CA ASN A 42 12.31 -14.71 15.49
C ASN A 42 12.27 -13.18 15.54
N LYS A 43 11.77 -12.54 14.47
CA LYS A 43 11.66 -11.08 14.41
C LYS A 43 10.63 -10.55 15.39
N ILE A 44 9.49 -11.26 15.54
CA ILE A 44 8.43 -10.88 16.46
C ILE A 44 8.90 -11.05 17.92
N LYS A 45 9.48 -12.19 18.27
CA LYS A 45 10.04 -12.43 19.60
C LYS A 45 11.12 -11.41 20.00
N ALA A 46 11.93 -10.97 19.02
CA ALA A 46 12.94 -9.94 19.26
C ALA A 46 12.33 -8.57 19.66
N THR A 47 11.05 -8.31 19.39
CA THR A 47 10.34 -7.12 19.86
C THR A 47 9.92 -7.19 21.33
N GLY A 48 9.96 -8.36 21.94
CA GLY A 48 9.42 -8.66 23.27
C GLY A 48 7.93 -9.02 23.28
N ALA A 49 7.29 -9.11 22.10
CA ALA A 49 5.90 -9.55 21.98
C ALA A 49 5.79 -11.09 22.06
N ASP A 50 4.65 -11.58 22.58
CA ASP A 50 4.28 -12.99 22.51
C ASP A 50 3.96 -13.37 21.05
N PHE A 51 4.58 -14.41 20.53
CA PHE A 51 4.28 -14.93 19.19
C PHE A 51 3.28 -16.08 19.26
N VAL A 52 2.25 -16.02 18.42
CA VAL A 52 1.26 -17.08 18.22
C VAL A 52 1.26 -17.49 16.76
N SER A 53 1.61 -18.75 16.49
CA SER A 53 1.67 -19.29 15.13
C SER A 53 0.28 -19.49 14.54
N CYS A 54 0.12 -19.00 13.31
CA CYS A 54 -1.06 -19.19 12.48
C CYS A 54 -0.81 -20.17 11.32
N ASN A 55 0.33 -20.82 11.25
CA ASN A 55 0.71 -21.72 10.12
C ASN A 55 -0.30 -22.85 9.87
N ALA A 56 -0.89 -23.40 10.93
CA ALA A 56 -1.89 -24.47 10.81
C ALA A 56 -3.14 -24.07 9.99
N PHE A 57 -3.36 -22.77 9.76
CA PHE A 57 -4.56 -22.25 9.08
C PHE A 57 -4.30 -21.79 7.64
N LEU A 58 -3.05 -21.78 7.17
CA LEU A 58 -2.73 -21.40 5.79
C LEU A 58 -3.24 -22.41 4.74
N GLY A 59 -3.56 -23.63 5.16
CA GLY A 59 -3.81 -24.75 4.24
C GLY A 59 -2.50 -25.24 3.59
N GLU A 60 -2.49 -26.49 3.13
CA GLU A 60 -1.39 -26.97 2.28
C GLU A 60 -1.57 -26.32 0.89
N LEU A 61 -0.70 -25.39 0.54
CA LEU A 61 -0.60 -24.92 -0.82
C LEU A 61 -0.07 -26.06 -1.69
N THR A 62 -0.80 -26.38 -2.74
CA THR A 62 -0.28 -27.30 -3.75
C THR A 62 0.90 -26.64 -4.49
N GLU A 63 1.85 -27.45 -5.04
CA GLU A 63 2.97 -26.92 -5.85
C GLU A 63 2.50 -25.99 -6.98
N LYS A 64 1.27 -26.21 -7.51
CA LYS A 64 0.64 -25.33 -8.50
C LYS A 64 0.19 -23.99 -7.91
N GLU A 65 -0.26 -23.97 -6.66
CA GLU A 65 -0.67 -22.76 -5.96
C GLU A 65 0.56 -21.97 -5.52
N GLU A 66 1.64 -22.61 -5.08
CA GLU A 66 2.93 -21.95 -4.81
C GLU A 66 3.53 -21.32 -6.07
N ALA A 67 3.53 -22.02 -7.19
CA ALA A 67 3.96 -21.47 -8.49
C ALA A 67 3.01 -20.37 -9.00
N GLY A 68 1.73 -20.44 -8.62
CA GLY A 68 0.67 -19.48 -8.96
C GLY A 68 0.69 -18.22 -8.11
N LEU A 69 1.25 -18.22 -6.91
CA LEU A 69 1.28 -17.04 -5.99
C LEU A 69 1.87 -15.78 -6.64
N LYS A 70 2.77 -15.91 -7.60
CA LYS A 70 3.31 -14.78 -8.39
C LYS A 70 2.28 -14.13 -9.33
N ASN A 71 1.11 -14.78 -9.58
CA ASN A 71 0.07 -14.33 -10.51
C ASN A 71 -1.35 -14.44 -9.96
N VAL A 72 -1.53 -14.57 -8.63
CA VAL A 72 -2.86 -14.68 -7.99
C VAL A 72 -3.64 -13.39 -8.21
N SER A 73 -4.89 -13.51 -8.64
CA SER A 73 -5.77 -12.36 -8.82
C SER A 73 -6.23 -11.81 -7.46
N THR A 74 -6.59 -10.52 -7.42
CA THR A 74 -7.15 -9.88 -6.22
C THR A 74 -8.41 -10.62 -5.75
N THR A 75 -9.21 -11.16 -6.66
CA THR A 75 -10.37 -12.00 -6.36
C THR A 75 -9.99 -13.26 -5.58
N GLU A 76 -8.98 -13.98 -6.05
CA GLU A 76 -8.53 -15.22 -5.42
C GLU A 76 -7.91 -14.96 -4.05
N MET A 77 -7.07 -13.94 -3.91
CA MET A 77 -6.53 -13.52 -2.61
C MET A 77 -7.65 -13.19 -1.61
N THR A 78 -8.65 -12.41 -2.03
CA THR A 78 -9.81 -12.08 -1.17
C THR A 78 -10.58 -13.31 -0.74
N ILE A 79 -10.80 -14.29 -1.62
CA ILE A 79 -11.46 -15.56 -1.31
C ILE A 79 -10.64 -16.37 -0.32
N GLN A 80 -9.33 -16.44 -0.51
CA GLN A 80 -8.42 -17.15 0.39
C GLN A 80 -8.45 -16.53 1.80
N ASP A 81 -8.39 -15.22 1.92
CA ASP A 81 -8.46 -14.52 3.22
C ASP A 81 -9.78 -14.77 3.96
N ILE A 82 -10.91 -14.85 3.21
CA ILE A 82 -12.21 -15.23 3.79
C ILE A 82 -12.16 -16.67 4.32
N ARG A 83 -11.56 -17.60 3.60
CA ARG A 83 -11.43 -19.01 4.01
C ARG A 83 -10.49 -19.18 5.20
N ILE A 84 -9.37 -18.47 5.23
CA ILE A 84 -8.47 -18.42 6.39
C ILE A 84 -9.25 -17.88 7.61
N THR A 85 -10.04 -16.82 7.45
CA THR A 85 -10.87 -16.29 8.54
C THR A 85 -11.79 -17.36 9.11
N LEU A 86 -12.43 -18.15 8.26
CA LEU A 86 -13.33 -19.24 8.69
C LEU A 86 -12.56 -20.38 9.38
N SER A 87 -11.39 -20.77 8.87
CA SER A 87 -10.58 -21.83 9.48
C SER A 87 -10.05 -21.44 10.86
N MET A 88 -9.81 -20.16 11.08
CA MET A 88 -9.31 -19.61 12.36
C MET A 88 -10.43 -19.30 13.37
N ASP A 89 -11.71 -19.40 13.00
CA ASP A 89 -12.83 -18.88 13.80
C ASP A 89 -12.84 -19.42 15.24
N ALA A 90 -12.88 -20.73 15.41
CA ALA A 90 -12.91 -21.35 16.74
C ALA A 90 -11.63 -21.07 17.56
N PHE A 91 -10.48 -21.06 16.89
CA PHE A 91 -9.20 -20.75 17.54
C PHE A 91 -9.18 -19.30 18.05
N LEU A 92 -9.57 -18.34 17.21
CA LEU A 92 -9.59 -16.94 17.61
C LEU A 92 -10.67 -16.63 18.64
N ASP A 93 -11.83 -17.32 18.60
CA ASP A 93 -12.84 -17.20 19.66
C ASP A 93 -12.27 -17.57 21.03
N GLU A 94 -11.43 -18.62 21.11
CA GLU A 94 -10.79 -19.02 22.37
C GLU A 94 -9.67 -18.05 22.77
N GLU A 95 -8.87 -17.61 21.81
CA GLU A 95 -7.82 -16.61 22.05
C GLU A 95 -8.40 -15.28 22.56
N PHE A 96 -9.49 -14.79 21.98
CA PHE A 96 -10.15 -13.55 22.46
C PHE A 96 -10.75 -13.72 23.88
N LYS A 97 -11.25 -14.90 24.23
CA LYS A 97 -11.75 -15.19 25.59
C LYS A 97 -10.63 -15.24 26.61
N THR A 98 -9.49 -15.84 26.26
CA THR A 98 -8.38 -16.08 27.20
C THR A 98 -7.46 -14.87 27.32
N PHE A 99 -7.08 -14.27 26.18
CA PHE A 99 -6.21 -13.10 26.17
C PHE A 99 -6.94 -11.82 26.54
N GLN A 100 -8.20 -11.67 26.12
CA GLN A 100 -9.05 -10.49 26.35
C GLN A 100 -8.35 -9.19 25.92
N PRO A 101 -8.09 -9.01 24.63
CA PRO A 101 -7.41 -7.81 24.14
C PRO A 101 -8.24 -6.55 24.37
N ASP A 102 -7.59 -5.48 24.81
CA ASP A 102 -8.18 -4.13 24.93
C ASP A 102 -8.26 -3.44 23.56
N VAL A 103 -7.32 -3.76 22.66
CA VAL A 103 -7.22 -3.22 21.32
C VAL A 103 -6.71 -4.31 20.35
N VAL A 104 -7.26 -4.33 19.16
CA VAL A 104 -6.73 -5.09 18.02
C VAL A 104 -6.00 -4.14 17.09
N TYR A 105 -4.76 -4.48 16.75
CA TYR A 105 -3.98 -3.81 15.71
C TYR A 105 -3.79 -4.78 14.53
N ALA A 106 -4.49 -4.54 13.43
CA ALA A 106 -4.52 -5.47 12.31
C ALA A 106 -4.08 -4.81 11.00
N ASP A 107 -3.28 -5.53 10.23
CA ASP A 107 -2.92 -5.11 8.87
C ASP A 107 -4.18 -4.89 8.00
N SER A 108 -4.12 -3.92 7.10
CA SER A 108 -5.24 -3.45 6.29
C SER A 108 -5.88 -4.54 5.43
N VAL A 109 -5.13 -5.56 5.04
CA VAL A 109 -5.62 -6.72 4.27
C VAL A 109 -5.76 -7.99 5.11
N CYS A 110 -5.41 -7.97 6.38
CA CYS A 110 -5.60 -9.08 7.30
C CYS A 110 -7.07 -9.18 7.76
N PHE A 111 -7.91 -9.92 7.01
CA PHE A 111 -9.35 -9.96 7.28
C PHE A 111 -9.68 -10.66 8.59
N TRP A 112 -8.98 -11.75 8.95
CA TRP A 112 -9.23 -12.45 10.21
C TRP A 112 -8.99 -11.58 11.44
N GLY A 113 -8.01 -10.70 11.43
CA GLY A 113 -7.80 -9.75 12.52
C GLY A 113 -8.92 -8.72 12.63
N LYS A 114 -9.26 -8.06 11.51
CA LYS A 114 -10.30 -7.02 11.46
C LYS A 114 -11.69 -7.58 11.80
N LEU A 115 -12.05 -8.71 11.20
CA LEU A 115 -13.37 -9.32 11.40
C LEU A 115 -13.56 -9.83 12.82
N ASN A 116 -12.52 -10.38 13.46
CA ASN A 116 -12.58 -10.81 14.84
C ASN A 116 -12.65 -9.64 15.83
N ALA A 117 -11.96 -8.52 15.56
CA ALA A 117 -12.15 -7.30 16.34
C ALA A 117 -13.61 -6.86 16.36
N TRP A 118 -14.27 -6.82 15.20
CA TRP A 118 -15.69 -6.47 15.11
C TRP A 118 -16.63 -7.52 15.72
N LYS A 119 -16.35 -8.82 15.55
CA LYS A 119 -17.13 -9.93 16.12
C LYS A 119 -17.14 -9.85 17.65
N HIS A 120 -15.99 -9.56 18.26
CA HIS A 120 -15.82 -9.51 19.71
C HIS A 120 -16.00 -8.10 20.30
N ASN A 121 -16.36 -7.10 19.48
CA ASN A 121 -16.54 -5.69 19.87
C ASN A 121 -15.28 -5.11 20.57
N VAL A 122 -14.10 -5.45 20.08
CA VAL A 122 -12.84 -4.90 20.54
C VAL A 122 -12.45 -3.73 19.63
N PRO A 123 -11.99 -2.59 20.18
CA PRO A 123 -11.48 -1.48 19.39
C PRO A 123 -10.43 -1.92 18.36
N LEU A 124 -10.60 -1.50 17.11
CA LEU A 124 -9.72 -1.84 16.00
C LEU A 124 -8.93 -0.63 15.55
N VAL A 125 -7.62 -0.80 15.46
CA VAL A 125 -6.71 0.10 14.74
C VAL A 125 -6.14 -0.63 13.54
N VAL A 126 -6.23 -0.04 12.36
CA VAL A 126 -5.72 -0.64 11.12
C VAL A 126 -4.29 -0.20 10.86
N SER A 127 -3.43 -1.15 10.53
CA SER A 127 -2.05 -0.94 10.08
C SER A 127 -2.03 -0.83 8.55
N THR A 128 -1.64 0.32 8.02
CA THR A 128 -1.60 0.56 6.57
C THR A 128 -0.17 0.72 6.09
N SER A 129 0.38 -0.33 5.48
CA SER A 129 1.78 -0.42 5.01
C SER A 129 2.01 0.19 3.63
N THR A 130 0.96 0.60 2.94
CA THR A 130 0.97 1.30 1.66
C THR A 130 0.20 2.63 1.78
N PHE A 131 -0.26 3.21 0.66
CA PHE A 131 -1.20 4.32 0.77
C PHE A 131 -2.52 3.90 1.40
N ALA A 132 -3.09 4.77 2.20
CA ALA A 132 -4.47 4.62 2.62
C ALA A 132 -5.40 4.90 1.43
N PHE A 133 -6.43 4.07 1.25
CA PHE A 133 -7.35 4.15 0.11
C PHE A 133 -8.77 4.37 0.59
N ASN A 134 -9.31 5.53 0.25
CA ASN A 134 -10.72 5.85 0.33
C ASN A 134 -11.27 6.14 -1.07
N GLN A 135 -12.50 6.60 -1.18
CA GLN A 135 -13.12 6.92 -2.47
C GLN A 135 -12.33 7.95 -3.31
N MET A 136 -11.61 8.88 -2.68
CA MET A 136 -10.79 9.88 -3.38
C MET A 136 -9.42 9.32 -3.72
N ALA A 137 -8.73 8.75 -2.75
CA ALA A 137 -7.38 8.22 -2.94
C ALA A 137 -7.35 7.01 -3.88
N SER A 138 -8.42 6.19 -3.94
CA SER A 138 -8.52 5.08 -4.89
C SER A 138 -8.54 5.52 -6.37
N GLN A 139 -8.92 6.77 -6.65
CA GLN A 139 -8.83 7.33 -8.01
C GLN A 139 -7.37 7.54 -8.46
N TYR A 140 -6.45 7.51 -7.51
CA TYR A 140 -5.02 7.62 -7.79
C TYR A 140 -4.44 6.33 -8.37
N MET A 141 -5.00 5.18 -8.03
CA MET A 141 -4.65 3.90 -8.66
C MET A 141 -5.25 3.81 -10.06
N LYS A 142 -4.44 3.35 -11.01
CA LYS A 142 -4.89 3.05 -12.37
C LYS A 142 -4.87 1.55 -12.55
N ASN A 143 -6.02 0.92 -12.36
CA ASN A 143 -6.15 -0.50 -12.64
C ASN A 143 -6.06 -0.78 -14.14
N SER A 144 -5.37 -1.84 -14.51
CA SER A 144 -5.35 -2.33 -15.88
C SER A 144 -6.73 -2.88 -16.28
N PRO A 145 -7.05 -2.98 -17.58
CA PRO A 145 -8.29 -3.61 -18.03
C PRO A 145 -8.47 -5.04 -17.51
N LYS A 146 -7.37 -5.79 -17.33
CA LYS A 146 -7.38 -7.15 -16.77
C LYS A 146 -7.79 -7.14 -15.29
N GLU A 147 -7.22 -6.25 -14.48
CA GLU A 147 -7.57 -6.10 -13.06
C GLU A 147 -9.02 -5.64 -12.89
N LEU A 148 -9.49 -4.70 -13.72
CA LEU A 148 -10.90 -4.28 -13.70
C LEU A 148 -11.85 -5.43 -14.05
N ALA A 149 -11.50 -6.24 -15.05
CA ALA A 149 -12.28 -7.42 -15.41
C ALA A 149 -12.29 -8.44 -14.27
N ASP A 150 -11.14 -8.74 -13.65
CA ASP A 150 -11.04 -9.63 -12.49
C ASP A 150 -11.93 -9.14 -11.35
N MET A 151 -11.88 -7.87 -11.00
CA MET A 151 -12.73 -7.27 -9.96
C MET A 151 -14.22 -7.44 -10.28
N VAL A 152 -14.65 -7.12 -11.50
CA VAL A 152 -16.07 -7.20 -11.89
C VAL A 152 -16.57 -8.64 -11.92
N PHE A 153 -15.84 -9.55 -12.54
CA PHE A 153 -16.24 -10.97 -12.65
C PHE A 153 -15.98 -11.75 -11.34
N GLY A 154 -15.12 -11.25 -10.46
CA GLY A 154 -14.86 -11.81 -9.14
C GLY A 154 -15.93 -11.51 -8.10
N LEU A 155 -16.63 -10.35 -8.20
CA LEU A 155 -17.63 -9.93 -7.20
C LEU A 155 -18.69 -10.99 -6.85
N PRO A 156 -19.30 -11.75 -7.80
CA PRO A 156 -20.24 -12.80 -7.46
C PRO A 156 -19.61 -13.93 -6.64
N LYS A 157 -18.36 -14.31 -6.96
CA LYS A 157 -17.63 -15.35 -6.24
C LYS A 157 -17.32 -14.91 -4.81
N ILE A 158 -16.76 -13.71 -4.64
CA ILE A 158 -16.48 -13.12 -3.32
C ILE A 158 -17.78 -13.00 -2.51
N SER A 159 -18.89 -12.54 -3.12
CA SER A 159 -20.17 -12.42 -2.45
C SER A 159 -20.73 -13.75 -1.96
N LYS A 160 -20.43 -14.86 -2.66
CA LYS A 160 -20.81 -16.21 -2.23
C LYS A 160 -20.01 -16.62 -0.98
N GLU A 161 -18.69 -16.42 -0.99
CA GLU A 161 -17.82 -16.76 0.15
C GLU A 161 -18.15 -15.88 1.38
N LEU A 162 -18.44 -14.59 1.21
CA LEU A 162 -18.88 -13.71 2.29
C LEU A 162 -20.15 -14.18 3.01
N LYS A 163 -21.06 -14.86 2.29
CA LYS A 163 -22.25 -15.44 2.94
C LYS A 163 -21.92 -16.55 3.91
N MET A 164 -20.79 -17.24 3.72
CA MET A 164 -20.33 -18.30 4.61
C MET A 164 -19.86 -17.77 5.98
N LEU A 165 -19.52 -16.48 6.08
CA LEU A 165 -19.14 -15.83 7.33
C LEU A 165 -20.32 -15.56 8.27
N LYS A 166 -21.54 -15.42 7.74
CA LYS A 166 -22.72 -15.03 8.53
C LYS A 166 -23.08 -16.00 9.66
N PRO A 167 -23.09 -17.35 9.46
CA PRO A 167 -23.40 -18.30 10.52
C PRO A 167 -22.44 -18.23 11.72
N TYR A 168 -21.21 -17.73 11.50
CA TYR A 168 -20.17 -17.58 12.50
C TYR A 168 -20.22 -16.23 13.24
N GLY A 169 -21.26 -15.41 12.98
CA GLY A 169 -21.45 -14.13 13.67
C GLY A 169 -20.76 -12.92 13.03
N TYR A 170 -20.05 -13.11 11.93
CA TYR A 170 -19.38 -12.00 11.23
C TYR A 170 -20.38 -11.12 10.47
N LYS A 171 -20.30 -9.80 10.70
CA LYS A 171 -21.18 -8.79 10.08
C LYS A 171 -20.45 -8.07 8.96
N VAL A 172 -20.42 -8.66 7.77
CA VAL A 172 -19.80 -8.03 6.58
C VAL A 172 -20.90 -7.52 5.64
N LYS A 173 -20.85 -6.24 5.28
CA LYS A 173 -21.83 -5.61 4.40
C LYS A 173 -21.63 -6.02 2.94
N ASN A 174 -20.40 -5.92 2.45
CA ASN A 174 -19.98 -6.29 1.09
C ASN A 174 -18.45 -6.42 1.00
N ALA A 175 -17.93 -6.88 -0.12
CA ALA A 175 -16.50 -7.04 -0.34
C ALA A 175 -15.70 -5.73 -0.21
N LEU A 176 -16.28 -4.61 -0.66
CA LEU A 176 -15.61 -3.31 -0.56
C LEU A 176 -15.36 -2.89 0.89
N SER A 177 -16.28 -3.21 1.81
CA SER A 177 -16.13 -2.88 3.23
C SER A 177 -14.97 -3.61 3.93
N LEU A 178 -14.39 -4.62 3.31
CA LEU A 178 -13.20 -5.32 3.81
C LEU A 178 -11.90 -4.60 3.44
N VAL A 179 -11.88 -3.89 2.31
CA VAL A 179 -10.66 -3.32 1.71
C VAL A 179 -10.61 -1.80 1.82
N GLN A 180 -11.76 -1.14 1.64
CA GLN A 180 -11.82 0.33 1.69
C GLN A 180 -11.91 0.85 3.12
N SER A 181 -11.20 1.92 3.34
CA SER A 181 -11.27 2.74 4.55
C SER A 181 -12.57 3.54 4.56
N ASP A 182 -13.26 3.53 5.68
CA ASP A 182 -14.56 4.19 5.88
C ASP A 182 -14.48 5.56 6.56
N ASN A 183 -13.28 6.09 6.80
CA ASN A 183 -12.99 7.28 7.59
C ASN A 183 -13.51 7.25 9.05
N LYS A 184 -13.89 6.09 9.55
CA LYS A 184 -14.43 5.90 10.92
C LYS A 184 -13.64 4.90 11.74
N THR A 185 -12.74 4.15 11.08
CA THR A 185 -11.89 3.15 11.72
C THR A 185 -10.51 3.75 11.95
N ASP A 186 -10.04 3.71 13.18
CA ASP A 186 -8.70 4.17 13.55
C ASP A 186 -7.63 3.49 12.70
N SER A 187 -6.70 4.27 12.17
CA SER A 187 -5.72 3.77 11.20
C SER A 187 -4.37 4.46 11.36
N VAL A 188 -3.33 3.66 11.46
CA VAL A 188 -1.93 4.11 11.39
C VAL A 188 -1.44 3.91 9.97
N VAL A 189 -0.99 4.98 9.32
CA VAL A 189 -0.50 4.96 7.95
C VAL A 189 1.01 5.25 7.96
N TYR A 190 1.80 4.31 7.43
CA TYR A 190 3.26 4.40 7.41
C TYR A 190 3.80 5.25 6.27
N THR A 191 3.27 6.46 6.16
CA THR A 191 3.76 7.51 5.28
C THR A 191 3.44 8.89 5.88
N SER A 192 3.94 9.96 5.29
CA SER A 192 3.56 11.32 5.70
C SER A 192 2.28 11.79 5.02
N GLU A 193 1.62 12.79 5.60
CA GLU A 193 0.48 13.46 4.95
C GLU A 193 0.86 14.05 3.59
N ARG A 194 2.07 14.56 3.45
CA ARG A 194 2.57 15.12 2.20
C ARG A 194 2.73 14.06 1.12
N PHE A 195 3.24 12.87 1.45
CA PHE A 195 3.44 11.80 0.47
C PHE A 195 2.15 11.04 0.18
N GLN A 196 1.18 10.98 1.11
CA GLN A 196 -0.13 10.39 0.90
C GLN A 196 -0.94 11.17 -0.14
N PRO A 197 -1.39 10.55 -1.25
CA PRO A 197 -2.34 11.21 -2.16
C PRO A 197 -3.67 11.49 -1.47
N TYR A 198 -4.19 12.71 -1.63
CA TYR A 198 -5.47 13.15 -1.05
C TYR A 198 -5.54 12.99 0.48
N SER A 199 -4.42 13.20 1.19
CA SER A 199 -4.36 13.06 2.66
C SER A 199 -5.46 13.85 3.38
N GLU A 200 -5.80 15.01 2.86
CA GLU A 200 -6.87 15.88 3.35
C GLU A 200 -8.29 15.26 3.27
N SER A 201 -8.45 14.15 2.55
CA SER A 201 -9.73 13.44 2.46
C SER A 201 -9.96 12.43 3.59
N PHE A 202 -8.95 12.19 4.41
CA PHE A 202 -9.03 11.29 5.55
C PHE A 202 -9.43 12.05 6.81
N SER A 203 -10.19 11.41 7.69
CA SER A 203 -10.63 11.96 8.98
C SER A 203 -9.52 11.89 10.04
N ASP A 204 -9.79 12.39 11.24
CA ASP A 204 -8.88 12.33 12.40
C ASP A 204 -8.65 10.90 12.93
N HIS A 205 -9.42 9.93 12.44
CA HIS A 205 -9.15 8.51 12.66
C HIS A 205 -7.89 8.01 11.93
N TYR A 206 -7.28 8.85 11.07
CA TYR A 206 -6.05 8.51 10.34
C TYR A 206 -4.87 9.30 10.86
N VAL A 207 -3.86 8.60 11.39
CA VAL A 207 -2.57 9.20 11.75
C VAL A 207 -1.50 8.79 10.73
N PHE A 208 -0.86 9.79 10.12
CA PHE A 208 0.24 9.63 9.19
C PHE A 208 1.55 9.76 9.95
N VAL A 209 2.12 8.63 10.31
CA VAL A 209 3.27 8.58 11.23
C VAL A 209 4.63 8.65 10.55
N GLY A 210 4.65 8.73 9.21
CA GLY A 210 5.88 8.61 8.44
C GLY A 210 6.27 7.14 8.19
N PRO A 211 7.30 6.89 7.37
CA PRO A 211 7.70 5.54 7.04
C PRO A 211 8.26 4.79 8.24
N SER A 212 8.02 3.48 8.26
CA SER A 212 8.59 2.60 9.30
C SER A 212 10.05 2.27 8.98
N VAL A 213 10.90 3.29 9.02
CA VAL A 213 12.35 3.16 8.82
C VAL A 213 13.05 3.30 10.16
N PHE A 214 13.79 2.25 10.56
CA PHE A 214 14.56 2.21 11.81
C PHE A 214 16.03 2.17 11.48
N SER A 215 16.58 3.31 11.16
CA SER A 215 18.00 3.42 10.94
C SER A 215 18.57 4.62 11.71
N LYS A 216 19.69 4.40 12.39
CA LYS A 216 20.54 5.47 12.88
C LYS A 216 21.59 5.89 11.82
N ILE A 217 21.53 5.24 10.65
CA ILE A 217 22.42 5.55 9.53
C ILE A 217 21.96 6.88 8.93
N GLU A 218 22.87 7.84 8.92
CA GLU A 218 22.65 9.10 8.22
C GLU A 218 23.15 8.98 6.78
N PRO A 219 22.55 9.72 5.84
CA PRO A 219 23.04 9.76 4.47
C PRO A 219 24.49 10.22 4.39
N ASP A 220 25.34 9.40 3.78
CA ASP A 220 26.74 9.71 3.46
C ASP A 220 26.94 9.56 1.95
N LYS A 221 26.91 10.68 1.24
CA LYS A 221 26.99 10.73 -0.23
C LYS A 221 28.38 11.11 -0.74
N GLU A 222 29.34 11.37 0.16
CA GLU A 222 30.70 11.74 -0.24
C GLU A 222 31.46 10.53 -0.79
N LYS A 223 31.88 10.59 -2.04
CA LYS A 223 32.65 9.57 -2.73
C LYS A 223 33.23 10.08 -4.06
N GLU A 224 34.25 9.39 -4.57
CA GLU A 224 34.94 9.78 -5.80
C GLU A 224 34.07 9.54 -7.07
N ARG A 225 33.24 8.51 -7.07
CA ARG A 225 32.40 8.13 -8.21
C ARG A 225 30.94 7.96 -7.77
N PRO A 226 29.96 8.37 -8.62
CA PRO A 226 28.57 8.10 -8.34
C PRO A 226 28.30 6.61 -8.16
N LEU A 227 27.45 6.25 -7.19
CA LEU A 227 27.05 4.89 -6.91
C LEU A 227 25.55 4.71 -7.23
N VAL A 228 25.23 3.71 -8.03
CA VAL A 228 23.86 3.35 -8.42
C VAL A 228 23.48 2.05 -7.76
N TYR A 229 22.30 2.01 -7.14
CA TYR A 229 21.70 0.79 -6.59
C TYR A 229 20.59 0.29 -7.50
N ILE A 230 20.43 -1.03 -7.64
CA ILE A 230 19.39 -1.67 -8.46
C ILE A 230 18.76 -2.79 -7.65
N SER A 231 17.42 -2.74 -7.46
CA SER A 231 16.68 -3.82 -6.83
C SER A 231 15.23 -3.87 -7.33
N MET A 232 14.80 -5.07 -7.70
CA MET A 232 13.42 -5.36 -8.09
C MET A 232 12.56 -5.87 -6.92
N GLY A 233 13.04 -5.73 -5.68
CA GLY A 233 12.35 -6.14 -4.45
C GLY A 233 12.44 -7.63 -4.17
N THR A 234 11.46 -8.18 -3.44
CA THR A 234 11.52 -9.56 -2.92
C THR A 234 10.58 -10.53 -3.65
N VAL A 235 9.59 -10.04 -4.39
CA VAL A 235 8.53 -10.88 -4.99
C VAL A 235 8.75 -11.10 -6.50
N ILE A 236 8.98 -10.02 -7.27
CA ILE A 236 9.14 -10.06 -8.73
C ILE A 236 10.59 -9.69 -9.07
N ASN A 237 11.54 -10.44 -8.54
CA ASN A 237 12.98 -10.17 -8.67
C ASN A 237 13.74 -11.17 -9.56
N ASP A 238 13.11 -12.25 -9.98
CA ASP A 238 13.68 -13.20 -10.94
C ASP A 238 13.60 -12.62 -12.37
N ARG A 239 14.49 -11.65 -12.65
CA ARG A 239 14.52 -10.85 -13.87
C ARG A 239 15.94 -10.78 -14.46
N PRO A 240 16.55 -11.93 -14.83
CA PRO A 240 17.90 -11.95 -15.38
C PRO A 240 18.05 -11.10 -16.64
N ASP A 241 17.00 -11.04 -17.48
CA ASP A 241 16.93 -10.17 -18.67
C ASP A 241 17.10 -8.69 -18.35
N PHE A 242 16.44 -8.20 -17.28
CA PHE A 242 16.52 -6.82 -16.86
C PHE A 242 17.86 -6.49 -16.23
N TYR A 243 18.39 -7.36 -15.38
CA TYR A 243 19.71 -7.15 -14.77
C TYR A 243 20.85 -7.16 -15.83
N ALA A 244 20.77 -8.05 -16.82
CA ALA A 244 21.73 -8.06 -17.92
C ALA A 244 21.70 -6.74 -18.72
N LYS A 245 20.52 -6.20 -19.01
CA LYS A 245 20.37 -4.88 -19.63
C LYS A 245 20.93 -3.76 -18.78
N CYS A 246 20.77 -3.81 -17.44
CA CYS A 246 21.35 -2.84 -16.53
C CYS A 246 22.88 -2.90 -16.53
N ILE A 247 23.46 -4.10 -16.54
CA ILE A 247 24.91 -4.31 -16.66
C ILE A 247 25.43 -3.71 -17.98
N ASP A 248 24.80 -4.06 -19.09
CA ASP A 248 25.20 -3.53 -20.40
C ASP A 248 25.05 -2.01 -20.51
N ALA A 249 24.07 -1.43 -19.82
CA ALA A 249 23.82 0.01 -19.82
C ALA A 249 24.89 0.80 -19.07
N LEU A 250 25.51 0.19 -18.03
CA LEU A 250 26.32 0.91 -17.06
C LEU A 250 27.81 0.46 -17.02
N LYS A 251 28.17 -0.63 -17.71
CA LYS A 251 29.54 -1.19 -17.68
C LYS A 251 30.62 -0.21 -18.13
N ASP A 252 30.30 0.66 -19.09
CA ASP A 252 31.26 1.63 -19.66
C ASP A 252 31.10 3.03 -19.07
N GLU A 253 30.17 3.23 -18.11
CA GLU A 253 29.94 4.51 -17.48
C GLU A 253 30.86 4.73 -16.27
N LYS A 254 31.13 6.01 -15.96
CA LYS A 254 31.92 6.40 -14.79
C LYS A 254 31.07 6.34 -13.50
N VAL A 255 30.44 5.21 -13.25
CA VAL A 255 29.62 4.94 -12.07
C VAL A 255 29.97 3.59 -11.48
N ASP A 256 29.81 3.43 -10.19
CA ASP A 256 29.82 2.13 -9.53
C ASP A 256 28.38 1.63 -9.36
N VAL A 257 28.17 0.31 -9.40
CA VAL A 257 26.83 -0.27 -9.37
C VAL A 257 26.76 -1.40 -8.36
N ILE A 258 25.69 -1.39 -7.54
CA ILE A 258 25.31 -2.51 -6.68
C ILE A 258 23.96 -3.03 -7.16
N ILE A 259 23.86 -4.34 -7.43
CA ILE A 259 22.62 -5.02 -7.78
C ILE A 259 22.26 -6.01 -6.67
N SER A 260 21.03 -5.91 -6.12
CA SER A 260 20.42 -6.94 -5.26
C SER A 260 19.38 -7.70 -6.06
N CYS A 261 19.68 -8.96 -6.42
CA CYS A 261 18.88 -9.73 -7.37
C CYS A 261 17.92 -10.75 -6.70
N GLY A 262 17.98 -10.91 -5.37
CA GLY A 262 17.23 -11.94 -4.65
C GLY A 262 17.91 -13.31 -4.67
N ASN A 263 17.43 -14.20 -3.80
CA ASN A 263 18.02 -15.55 -3.65
C ASN A 263 17.57 -16.54 -4.76
N ALA A 264 16.54 -16.21 -5.52
CA ALA A 264 16.02 -17.09 -6.56
C ALA A 264 16.87 -17.08 -7.85
N LEU A 265 17.62 -15.99 -8.09
CA LEU A 265 18.46 -15.85 -9.27
C LEU A 265 19.84 -16.47 -9.05
N ASP A 266 20.25 -17.37 -9.95
CA ASP A 266 21.64 -17.79 -10.06
C ASP A 266 22.45 -16.68 -10.74
N ILE A 267 23.32 -16.04 -9.97
CA ILE A 267 24.15 -14.91 -10.46
C ILE A 267 25.03 -15.31 -11.65
N SER A 268 25.43 -16.59 -11.75
CA SER A 268 26.27 -17.08 -12.85
C SER A 268 25.63 -16.89 -14.24
N VAL A 269 24.30 -16.81 -14.32
CA VAL A 269 23.59 -16.56 -15.60
C VAL A 269 23.84 -15.16 -16.17
N LEU A 270 24.34 -14.23 -15.35
CA LEU A 270 24.69 -12.87 -15.77
C LEU A 270 26.07 -12.76 -16.43
N GLY A 271 26.82 -13.88 -16.46
CA GLY A 271 28.15 -13.94 -17.08
C GLY A 271 29.25 -13.24 -16.29
N GLU A 272 30.31 -12.83 -16.98
CA GLU A 272 31.43 -12.11 -16.38
C GLU A 272 31.02 -10.66 -16.06
N LEU A 273 31.21 -10.26 -14.80
CA LEU A 273 30.82 -8.95 -14.32
C LEU A 273 31.95 -7.93 -14.54
N PRO A 274 31.64 -6.72 -15.05
CA PRO A 274 32.58 -5.59 -15.11
C PRO A 274 33.07 -5.17 -13.72
N GLU A 275 34.29 -4.60 -13.63
CA GLU A 275 34.91 -4.20 -12.35
C GLU A 275 34.08 -3.20 -11.53
N ASN A 276 33.34 -2.33 -12.21
CA ASN A 276 32.47 -1.33 -11.58
C ASN A 276 31.09 -1.86 -11.16
N ILE A 277 30.76 -3.15 -11.38
CA ILE A 277 29.44 -3.71 -11.09
C ILE A 277 29.56 -4.90 -10.12
N LYS A 278 28.83 -4.81 -9.01
CA LYS A 278 28.75 -5.88 -8.00
C LYS A 278 27.32 -6.38 -7.88
N VAL A 279 27.14 -7.70 -7.92
CA VAL A 279 25.83 -8.35 -7.81
C VAL A 279 25.79 -9.21 -6.54
N TYR A 280 24.74 -9.05 -5.75
CA TYR A 280 24.51 -9.78 -4.51
C TYR A 280 23.11 -10.38 -4.46
N PRO A 281 22.93 -11.56 -3.85
CA PRO A 281 21.58 -12.08 -3.58
C PRO A 281 20.81 -11.17 -2.63
N TYR A 282 21.48 -10.61 -1.63
CA TYR A 282 20.90 -9.74 -0.60
C TYR A 282 21.93 -8.69 -0.14
N VAL A 283 21.43 -7.51 0.18
CA VAL A 283 22.17 -6.43 0.81
C VAL A 283 21.35 -5.78 1.93
N ASP A 284 21.99 -5.15 2.91
CA ASP A 284 21.30 -4.22 3.79
C ASP A 284 20.91 -2.98 2.98
N GLN A 285 19.62 -2.89 2.61
CA GLN A 285 19.12 -1.86 1.72
C GLN A 285 19.28 -0.46 2.30
N LEU A 286 19.10 -0.28 3.61
CA LEU A 286 19.26 1.02 4.25
C LEU A 286 20.71 1.48 4.27
N ASP A 287 21.64 0.57 4.55
CA ASP A 287 23.08 0.87 4.46
C ASP A 287 23.45 1.27 3.04
N VAL A 288 23.01 0.52 2.04
CA VAL A 288 23.32 0.85 0.63
C VAL A 288 22.66 2.19 0.24
N LEU A 289 21.38 2.41 0.55
CA LEU A 289 20.65 3.64 0.22
C LEU A 289 21.26 4.88 0.87
N SER A 290 21.90 4.75 2.04
CA SER A 290 22.60 5.87 2.69
C SER A 290 23.74 6.42 1.84
N ARG A 291 24.30 5.60 0.96
CA ARG A 291 25.51 5.91 0.19
C ARG A 291 25.29 6.13 -1.31
N VAL A 292 24.15 5.68 -1.88
CA VAL A 292 23.94 5.75 -3.34
C VAL A 292 23.38 7.09 -3.80
N ASP A 293 23.66 7.45 -5.04
CA ASP A 293 23.21 8.69 -5.67
C ASP A 293 21.94 8.49 -6.51
N ALA A 294 21.68 7.24 -6.92
CA ALA A 294 20.49 6.88 -7.68
C ALA A 294 20.06 5.44 -7.37
N PHE A 295 18.76 5.20 -7.36
CA PHE A 295 18.17 3.89 -7.12
C PHE A 295 17.20 3.48 -8.23
N ILE A 296 17.49 2.39 -8.95
CA ILE A 296 16.53 1.76 -9.87
C ILE A 296 15.66 0.81 -9.05
N THR A 297 14.38 1.12 -8.94
CA THR A 297 13.44 0.40 -8.06
C THR A 297 12.17 -0.03 -8.78
N HIS A 298 11.62 -1.19 -8.35
CA HIS A 298 10.26 -1.65 -8.72
C HIS A 298 9.14 -0.81 -8.09
N CYS A 299 9.47 0.16 -7.25
CA CYS A 299 8.54 1.10 -6.60
C CYS A 299 7.59 0.46 -5.56
N GLY A 300 8.00 -0.62 -4.89
CA GLY A 300 7.32 -1.07 -3.68
C GLY A 300 7.36 0.02 -2.59
N MET A 301 6.27 0.19 -1.83
CA MET A 301 6.13 1.29 -0.88
C MET A 301 7.30 1.39 0.11
N ASN A 302 7.75 0.27 0.68
CA ASN A 302 8.86 0.28 1.63
C ASN A 302 10.17 0.74 0.96
N SER A 303 10.49 0.20 -0.23
CA SER A 303 11.72 0.57 -0.94
C SER A 303 11.75 2.05 -1.34
N VAL A 304 10.61 2.59 -1.78
CA VAL A 304 10.49 4.02 -2.08
C VAL A 304 10.59 4.86 -0.81
N SER A 305 9.94 4.44 0.27
CA SER A 305 9.99 5.13 1.56
C SER A 305 11.40 5.15 2.15
N GLU A 306 12.12 4.04 2.08
CA GLU A 306 13.53 3.93 2.51
C GLU A 306 14.44 4.82 1.67
N SER A 307 14.25 4.81 0.34
CA SER A 307 14.99 5.66 -0.58
C SER A 307 14.78 7.16 -0.28
N LEU A 308 13.53 7.57 -0.11
CA LEU A 308 13.18 8.94 0.23
C LEU A 308 13.70 9.33 1.62
N TYR A 309 13.62 8.42 2.60
CA TYR A 309 14.16 8.67 3.94
C TYR A 309 15.68 8.92 3.90
N MET A 310 16.40 8.22 3.02
CA MET A 310 17.83 8.40 2.77
C MET A 310 18.15 9.49 1.74
N ALA A 311 17.16 10.31 1.36
CA ALA A 311 17.29 11.38 0.37
C ALA A 311 17.89 10.91 -0.97
N THR A 312 17.55 9.71 -1.41
CA THR A 312 18.07 9.09 -2.64
C THR A 312 17.03 9.20 -3.75
N PRO A 313 17.34 9.89 -4.87
CA PRO A 313 16.45 9.96 -6.02
C PRO A 313 16.38 8.64 -6.78
N MET A 314 15.27 8.42 -7.53
CA MET A 314 14.94 7.11 -8.07
C MET A 314 14.68 7.09 -9.57
N ILE A 315 15.07 5.98 -10.21
CA ILE A 315 14.57 5.56 -11.50
C ILE A 315 13.43 4.56 -11.24
N LEU A 316 12.22 4.94 -11.61
CA LEU A 316 10.97 4.30 -11.20
C LEU A 316 10.52 3.31 -12.26
N TYR A 317 10.57 2.01 -11.95
CA TYR A 317 10.21 0.90 -12.86
C TYR A 317 9.13 -0.01 -12.25
N PRO A 318 7.89 0.49 -12.07
CA PRO A 318 6.81 -0.25 -11.41
C PRO A 318 6.32 -1.44 -12.25
N GLN A 319 5.97 -2.54 -11.58
CA GLN A 319 5.49 -3.79 -12.17
C GLN A 319 3.99 -4.04 -11.92
N THR A 320 3.41 -3.42 -10.88
CA THR A 320 2.00 -3.59 -10.49
C THR A 320 1.27 -2.25 -10.44
N SER A 321 -0.07 -2.26 -10.37
CA SER A 321 -0.89 -1.04 -10.26
C SER A 321 -0.63 -0.27 -8.98
N GLU A 322 -0.37 -0.94 -7.87
CA GLU A 322 0.03 -0.32 -6.61
C GLU A 322 1.38 0.38 -6.74
N GLN A 323 2.39 -0.33 -7.28
CA GLN A 323 3.72 0.23 -7.53
C GLN A 323 3.67 1.42 -8.49
N GLN A 324 2.76 1.40 -9.49
CA GLN A 324 2.53 2.55 -10.37
C GLN A 324 1.98 3.77 -9.62
N ALA A 325 1.12 3.57 -8.64
CA ALA A 325 0.63 4.65 -7.79
C ALA A 325 1.77 5.27 -6.96
N VAL A 326 2.60 4.45 -6.34
CA VAL A 326 3.77 4.91 -5.56
C VAL A 326 4.79 5.62 -6.46
N ALA A 327 5.11 5.03 -7.62
CA ALA A 327 6.01 5.64 -8.62
C ALA A 327 5.50 7.00 -9.10
N ARG A 328 4.20 7.09 -9.39
CA ARG A 328 3.59 8.36 -9.82
C ARG A 328 3.73 9.42 -8.73
N ARG A 329 3.54 9.05 -7.46
CA ARG A 329 3.71 10.00 -6.37
C ARG A 329 5.16 10.44 -6.19
N ALA A 330 6.11 9.52 -6.24
CA ALA A 330 7.54 9.84 -6.19
C ALA A 330 7.97 10.79 -7.34
N LYS A 331 7.42 10.58 -8.55
CA LYS A 331 7.61 11.49 -9.68
C LYS A 331 6.98 12.87 -9.43
N GLU A 332 5.75 12.93 -8.90
CA GLU A 332 5.02 14.19 -8.63
C GLU A 332 5.72 15.09 -7.61
N ILE A 333 6.40 14.49 -6.63
CA ILE A 333 7.21 15.24 -5.64
C ILE A 333 8.62 15.57 -6.15
N GLY A 334 8.94 15.22 -7.42
CA GLY A 334 10.22 15.51 -8.02
C GLY A 334 11.38 14.62 -7.54
N ALA A 335 11.11 13.46 -6.91
CA ALA A 335 12.14 12.58 -6.37
C ALA A 335 12.55 11.44 -7.34
N GLY A 336 12.08 11.45 -8.59
CA GLY A 336 12.46 10.42 -9.53
C GLY A 336 11.86 10.58 -10.93
N VAL A 337 12.40 9.79 -11.86
CA VAL A 337 11.99 9.71 -13.26
C VAL A 337 11.43 8.32 -13.58
N MET A 338 10.37 8.26 -14.42
CA MET A 338 9.81 6.97 -14.85
C MET A 338 10.71 6.33 -15.92
N LEU A 339 11.09 5.07 -15.72
CA LEU A 339 11.70 4.24 -16.75
C LEU A 339 10.59 3.75 -17.70
N THR A 340 10.38 4.46 -18.79
CA THR A 340 9.35 4.13 -19.79
C THR A 340 9.83 3.14 -20.85
N ASN A 341 11.15 2.97 -20.98
CA ASN A 341 11.80 2.06 -21.90
C ASN A 341 12.95 1.35 -21.20
N ASP A 342 12.82 0.04 -21.01
CA ASP A 342 13.81 -0.82 -20.35
C ASP A 342 14.89 -1.37 -21.31
N SER A 343 15.12 -0.72 -22.45
CA SER A 343 16.29 -1.00 -23.29
C SER A 343 17.57 -0.50 -22.63
N VAL A 344 18.71 -1.07 -23.01
CA VAL A 344 20.07 -0.63 -22.58
C VAL A 344 20.20 0.90 -22.68
N HIS A 345 19.82 1.48 -23.81
CA HIS A 345 19.86 2.94 -24.01
C HIS A 345 18.90 3.69 -23.07
N GLY A 346 17.67 3.17 -22.85
CA GLY A 346 16.69 3.80 -21.96
C GLY A 346 17.13 3.81 -20.51
N ILE A 347 17.67 2.69 -20.02
CA ILE A 347 18.21 2.57 -18.66
C ILE A 347 19.38 3.54 -18.47
N ARG A 348 20.35 3.52 -19.40
CA ARG A 348 21.49 4.44 -19.36
C ARG A 348 21.04 5.91 -19.32
N SER A 349 20.12 6.29 -20.18
CA SER A 349 19.64 7.67 -20.25
C SER A 349 18.95 8.09 -18.95
N ALA A 350 18.14 7.24 -18.36
CA ALA A 350 17.43 7.53 -17.09
C ALA A 350 18.42 7.67 -15.92
N VAL A 351 19.45 6.83 -15.84
CA VAL A 351 20.48 6.93 -14.80
C VAL A 351 21.27 8.24 -14.96
N LEU A 352 21.73 8.55 -16.15
CA LEU A 352 22.44 9.79 -16.41
C LEU A 352 21.60 11.04 -16.18
N GLU A 353 20.28 10.98 -16.48
CA GLU A 353 19.34 12.06 -16.17
C GLU A 353 19.27 12.33 -14.66
N ILE A 354 19.12 11.29 -13.83
CA ILE A 354 19.08 11.44 -12.37
C ILE A 354 20.40 12.00 -11.84
N LEU A 355 21.54 11.46 -12.29
CA LEU A 355 22.86 11.86 -11.79
C LEU A 355 23.26 13.29 -12.20
N ASN A 356 22.82 13.76 -13.36
CA ASN A 356 23.18 15.09 -13.88
C ASN A 356 22.15 16.18 -13.56
N ASN A 357 21.01 15.84 -12.95
CA ASN A 357 19.94 16.79 -12.63
C ASN A 357 19.65 16.83 -11.14
N ASN A 358 20.22 17.78 -10.44
CA ASN A 358 20.09 17.95 -8.99
C ASN A 358 18.65 18.22 -8.51
N THR A 359 17.70 18.48 -9.39
CA THR A 359 16.30 18.69 -8.98
C THR A 359 15.68 17.44 -8.35
N TYR A 360 16.07 16.24 -8.82
CA TYR A 360 15.60 14.98 -8.25
C TYR A 360 16.17 14.73 -6.84
N ALA A 361 17.44 15.02 -6.65
CA ALA A 361 18.08 14.93 -5.32
C ALA A 361 17.46 15.96 -4.35
N ALA A 362 17.14 17.17 -4.81
CA ALA A 362 16.45 18.18 -4.02
C ALA A 362 15.05 17.73 -3.61
N GLY A 363 14.27 17.15 -4.54
CA GLY A 363 12.93 16.61 -4.26
C GLY A 363 12.96 15.43 -3.26
N ALA A 364 13.94 14.53 -3.41
CA ALA A 364 14.16 13.43 -2.47
C ALA A 364 14.54 13.94 -1.07
N LYS A 365 15.41 14.96 -0.99
CA LYS A 365 15.83 15.60 0.27
C LYS A 365 14.66 16.27 0.98
N GLU A 366 13.84 17.03 0.26
CA GLU A 366 12.65 17.68 0.83
C GLU A 366 11.66 16.67 1.41
N CYS A 367 11.48 15.52 0.73
CA CYS A 367 10.67 14.44 1.25
C CYS A 367 11.31 13.73 2.45
N SER A 368 12.64 13.59 2.47
CA SER A 368 13.38 13.05 3.63
C SER A 368 13.16 13.90 4.88
N GLU A 369 13.24 15.22 4.76
CA GLU A 369 12.99 16.16 5.85
C GLU A 369 11.54 16.04 6.38
N ASP A 370 10.57 15.93 5.48
CA ASP A 370 9.16 15.71 5.83
C ASP A 370 8.97 14.35 6.56
N PHE A 371 9.52 13.27 6.04
CA PHE A 371 9.44 11.95 6.68
C PHE A 371 10.08 11.91 8.07
N ARG A 372 11.22 12.56 8.25
CA ARG A 372 11.93 12.64 9.53
C ARG A 372 11.21 13.52 10.56
N SER A 373 10.34 14.43 10.11
CA SER A 373 9.51 15.27 10.99
C SER A 373 8.26 14.56 11.52
N CYS A 374 7.90 13.41 10.97
CA CYS A 374 6.74 12.63 11.39
C CYS A 374 6.94 12.01 12.78
N SER A 375 5.83 11.68 13.45
CA SER A 375 5.83 11.14 14.82
C SER A 375 6.41 9.72 14.96
N GLY A 376 6.55 9.01 13.85
CA GLY A 376 7.15 7.68 13.78
C GLY A 376 6.47 6.64 14.66
N THR A 377 7.26 5.68 15.11
CA THR A 377 6.83 4.59 15.99
C THR A 377 6.22 5.06 17.30
N VAL A 378 6.77 6.14 17.87
CA VAL A 378 6.30 6.73 19.13
C VAL A 378 4.87 7.25 18.99
N GLY A 379 4.58 7.93 17.87
CA GLY A 379 3.24 8.42 17.53
C GLY A 379 2.28 7.27 17.24
N ALA A 380 2.71 6.26 16.48
CA ALA A 380 1.90 5.06 16.21
C ALA A 380 1.52 4.34 17.51
N ALA A 381 2.48 4.10 18.41
CA ALA A 381 2.22 3.44 19.68
C ALA A 381 1.25 4.25 20.55
N ALA A 382 1.44 5.57 20.65
CA ALA A 382 0.55 6.44 21.40
C ALA A 382 -0.87 6.44 20.84
N PHE A 383 -1.01 6.44 19.51
CA PHE A 383 -2.32 6.35 18.87
C PHE A 383 -3.02 5.03 19.18
N ILE A 384 -2.33 3.89 19.11
CA ILE A 384 -2.89 2.58 19.44
C ILE A 384 -3.29 2.50 20.92
N GLU A 385 -2.46 3.03 21.83
CA GLU A 385 -2.75 3.03 23.28
C GLU A 385 -4.01 3.82 23.62
N ASN A 386 -4.33 4.86 22.86
CA ASN A 386 -5.49 5.73 23.11
C ASN A 386 -6.74 5.33 22.33
N ALA A 387 -6.69 4.26 21.53
CA ALA A 387 -7.87 3.78 20.79
C ALA A 387 -8.98 3.26 21.75
N PRO A 388 -10.29 3.43 21.38
CA PRO A 388 -10.77 4.09 20.16
C PRO A 388 -10.73 5.62 20.26
N HIS A 389 -10.54 6.29 19.11
CA HIS A 389 -10.57 7.74 19.03
C HIS A 389 -11.97 8.24 18.66
N GLU A 390 -12.32 9.42 19.16
CA GLU A 390 -13.51 10.16 18.72
C GLU A 390 -13.07 11.22 17.70
N SER A 391 -13.74 11.28 16.55
CA SER A 391 -13.47 12.31 15.55
C SER A 391 -14.22 13.59 15.91
N GLU A 392 -13.49 14.65 16.12
CA GLU A 392 -14.05 15.99 16.32
C GLU A 392 -14.15 16.78 15.00
N GLY A 393 -13.55 16.27 13.94
CA GLY A 393 -13.43 16.93 12.64
C GLY A 393 -14.62 16.69 11.72
N VAL A 394 -14.73 17.53 10.67
CA VAL A 394 -15.69 17.32 9.57
C VAL A 394 -15.14 16.25 8.65
N ASP A 395 -15.87 15.14 8.51
CA ASP A 395 -15.57 14.13 7.50
C ASP A 395 -15.89 14.69 6.10
N ILE A 396 -14.83 15.12 5.41
CA ILE A 396 -14.93 15.67 4.04
C ILE A 396 -15.57 14.70 3.08
N LEU A 397 -15.32 13.39 3.23
CA LEU A 397 -15.95 12.37 2.38
C LEU A 397 -17.45 12.23 2.66
N GLU A 398 -17.86 12.26 3.91
CA GLU A 398 -19.27 12.18 4.27
C GLU A 398 -20.02 13.39 3.70
N GLU A 399 -19.48 14.58 3.84
CA GLU A 399 -20.06 15.81 3.28
C GLU A 399 -20.05 15.79 1.73
N LEU A 400 -18.97 15.29 1.10
CA LEU A 400 -18.89 15.11 -0.34
C LEU A 400 -19.95 14.12 -0.82
N ASN A 401 -20.16 12.99 -0.11
CA ASN A 401 -21.13 11.97 -0.46
C ASN A 401 -22.57 12.45 -0.28
N LYS A 402 -22.89 13.15 0.80
CA LYS A 402 -24.21 13.81 0.99
C LYS A 402 -24.52 14.75 -0.17
N SER A 403 -23.52 15.49 -0.60
CA SER A 403 -23.64 16.45 -1.69
C SER A 403 -23.66 15.81 -3.08
N ASN A 404 -22.91 14.73 -3.30
CA ASN A 404 -22.87 13.99 -4.57
C ASN A 404 -24.14 13.15 -4.77
N GLY A 405 -24.73 12.62 -3.70
CA GLY A 405 -25.98 11.86 -3.76
C GLY A 405 -27.09 12.66 -4.44
N LYS A 406 -27.23 13.95 -4.11
CA LYS A 406 -28.22 14.84 -4.77
C LYS A 406 -27.92 15.03 -6.26
N ILE A 407 -26.65 15.22 -6.63
CA ILE A 407 -26.22 15.39 -8.02
C ILE A 407 -26.41 14.08 -8.81
N GLN A 408 -26.08 12.92 -8.23
CA GLN A 408 -26.27 11.64 -8.88
C GLN A 408 -27.76 11.34 -9.12
N ILE A 409 -28.62 11.58 -8.14
CA ILE A 409 -30.07 11.42 -8.30
C ILE A 409 -30.59 12.30 -9.45
N LEU A 410 -30.21 13.58 -9.49
CA LEU A 410 -30.60 14.50 -10.56
C LEU A 410 -30.13 14.01 -11.93
N TYR A 411 -28.91 13.48 -11.98
CA TYR A 411 -28.30 12.95 -13.19
C TYR A 411 -29.00 11.67 -13.67
N TRP A 412 -29.32 10.74 -12.76
CA TRP A 412 -30.07 9.54 -13.08
C TRP A 412 -31.49 9.85 -13.55
N LEU A 413 -32.14 10.83 -12.94
CA LEU A 413 -33.45 11.29 -13.38
C LEU A 413 -33.37 11.90 -14.79
N ALA A 414 -32.40 12.73 -15.07
CA ALA A 414 -32.19 13.30 -16.41
C ALA A 414 -31.83 12.25 -17.46
N ALA A 415 -30.95 11.30 -17.13
CA ALA A 415 -30.59 10.18 -18.02
C ALA A 415 -31.79 9.27 -18.28
N THR A 416 -32.58 8.95 -17.26
CA THR A 416 -33.81 8.15 -17.41
C THR A 416 -34.82 8.88 -18.26
N ALA A 417 -35.03 10.20 -18.06
CA ALA A 417 -35.93 11.01 -18.88
C ALA A 417 -35.51 11.02 -20.35
N LEU A 418 -34.21 11.15 -20.63
CA LEU A 418 -33.66 11.08 -22.00
C LEU A 418 -33.86 9.69 -22.63
N VAL A 419 -33.61 8.62 -21.87
CA VAL A 419 -33.84 7.23 -22.33
C VAL A 419 -35.33 6.99 -22.65
N VAL A 420 -36.21 7.45 -21.79
CA VAL A 420 -37.69 7.33 -22.00
C VAL A 420 -38.13 8.15 -23.22
N LEU A 421 -37.67 9.42 -23.32
CA LEU A 421 -37.99 10.29 -24.44
C LEU A 421 -37.54 9.70 -25.78
N PHE A 422 -36.31 9.14 -25.81
CA PHE A 422 -35.79 8.50 -27.00
C PHE A 422 -36.50 7.17 -27.32
N GLY A 423 -36.86 6.39 -26.31
CA GLY A 423 -37.68 5.19 -26.48
C GLY A 423 -39.07 5.48 -27.07
N LEU A 424 -39.66 6.64 -26.73
CA LEU A 424 -40.91 7.13 -27.30
C LEU A 424 -40.79 7.64 -28.75
N LEU A 425 -39.58 8.15 -29.10
CA LEU A 425 -39.32 8.71 -30.44
C LEU A 425 -38.74 7.68 -31.44
N THR A 426 -38.19 6.57 -30.94
CA THR A 426 -37.57 5.53 -31.72
C THR A 426 -38.02 4.13 -31.26
N SER A 427 -37.59 3.06 -31.96
CA SER A 427 -37.89 1.72 -31.49
C SER A 427 -37.08 1.39 -30.24
N TRP A 428 -37.72 0.85 -29.19
CA TRP A 428 -37.11 0.41 -27.94
C TRP A 428 -35.89 -0.52 -28.08
N LYS A 429 -35.67 -1.05 -29.31
CA LYS A 429 -34.60 -1.98 -29.65
C LYS A 429 -33.20 -1.41 -29.45
N TYR A 430 -33.03 -0.07 -29.48
CA TYR A 430 -31.72 0.60 -29.37
C TYR A 430 -31.53 1.41 -28.07
N VAL A 431 -32.50 1.40 -27.18
CA VAL A 431 -32.48 2.18 -25.92
C VAL A 431 -31.32 1.81 -25.01
N TRP A 432 -30.90 0.54 -24.99
CA TRP A 432 -29.77 0.07 -24.22
C TRP A 432 -28.41 0.67 -24.67
N ILE A 433 -28.24 0.90 -25.98
CA ILE A 433 -27.02 1.52 -26.54
C ILE A 433 -26.88 2.95 -26.03
N ILE A 434 -27.97 3.68 -25.93
CA ILE A 434 -27.99 5.07 -25.46
C ILE A 434 -27.76 5.12 -23.95
N GLY A 435 -28.30 4.16 -23.19
CA GLY A 435 -28.01 4.02 -21.77
C GLY A 435 -26.54 3.83 -21.49
N ILE A 436 -25.88 2.96 -22.25
CA ILE A 436 -24.41 2.75 -22.17
C ILE A 436 -23.65 4.01 -22.61
N ALA A 437 -24.00 4.61 -23.74
CA ALA A 437 -23.34 5.81 -24.24
C ALA A 437 -23.50 7.00 -23.27
N ALA A 438 -24.69 7.20 -22.69
CA ALA A 438 -24.93 8.22 -21.68
C ALA A 438 -24.08 7.97 -20.41
N GLY A 439 -23.98 6.72 -19.95
CA GLY A 439 -23.13 6.34 -18.84
C GLY A 439 -21.62 6.65 -19.10
N VAL A 440 -21.13 6.28 -20.27
CA VAL A 440 -19.72 6.50 -20.65
C VAL A 440 -19.41 7.99 -20.79
N LEU A 441 -20.27 8.76 -21.47
CA LEU A 441 -20.08 10.20 -21.70
C LEU A 441 -20.24 11.04 -20.42
N SER A 442 -21.02 10.57 -19.47
CA SER A 442 -21.26 11.28 -18.22
C SER A 442 -20.15 11.13 -17.19
N THR A 443 -19.43 10.03 -17.24
CA THR A 443 -18.37 9.72 -16.25
C THR A 443 -17.29 10.81 -16.14
N PRO A 444 -16.71 11.36 -17.22
CA PRO A 444 -15.74 12.44 -17.15
C PRO A 444 -16.32 13.73 -16.54
N ILE A 445 -17.58 14.07 -16.87
CA ILE A 445 -18.24 15.28 -16.39
C ILE A 445 -18.52 15.16 -14.89
N ILE A 446 -18.97 14.00 -14.44
CA ILE A 446 -19.22 13.73 -13.02
C ILE A 446 -17.89 13.81 -12.26
N LYS A 447 -16.82 13.16 -12.75
CA LYS A 447 -15.49 13.23 -12.15
C LYS A 447 -14.95 14.65 -12.07
N ALA A 448 -15.10 15.45 -13.10
CA ALA A 448 -14.66 16.84 -13.11
C ALA A 448 -15.43 17.70 -12.08
N LYS A 449 -16.76 17.52 -11.99
CA LYS A 449 -17.58 18.21 -10.97
C LYS A 449 -17.26 17.74 -9.55
N GLN A 450 -17.03 16.44 -9.35
CA GLN A 450 -16.61 15.91 -8.05
C GLN A 450 -15.26 16.48 -7.63
N LYS A 451 -14.29 16.54 -8.54
CA LYS A 451 -12.96 17.13 -8.29
C LYS A 451 -13.06 18.63 -7.94
N LYS A 452 -13.85 19.40 -8.69
CA LYS A 452 -14.05 20.83 -8.39
C LYS A 452 -14.67 21.04 -7.02
N LYS A 453 -15.64 20.20 -6.65
CA LYS A 453 -16.32 20.28 -5.37
C LYS A 453 -15.42 19.83 -4.22
N TYR A 454 -14.68 18.76 -4.41
CA TYR A 454 -13.67 18.31 -3.47
C TYR A 454 -12.66 19.44 -3.18
N ASN A 455 -12.10 20.07 -4.19
CA ASN A 455 -11.17 21.19 -3.99
C ASN A 455 -11.81 22.33 -3.18
N SER A 456 -13.09 22.62 -3.42
CA SER A 456 -13.83 23.64 -2.64
C SER A 456 -14.04 23.23 -1.18
N PHE A 457 -14.25 21.95 -0.88
CA PHE A 457 -14.34 21.45 0.49
C PHE A 457 -12.99 21.46 1.19
N VAL A 458 -11.93 21.05 0.52
CA VAL A 458 -10.55 21.12 1.03
C VAL A 458 -10.17 22.56 1.36
N GLU A 459 -10.51 23.51 0.48
CA GLU A 459 -10.27 24.93 0.71
C GLU A 459 -11.04 25.46 1.93
N LYS A 460 -12.27 24.98 2.14
CA LYS A 460 -13.14 25.40 3.24
C LYS A 460 -12.77 24.77 4.59
N TYR A 461 -12.44 23.49 4.60
CA TYR A 461 -12.27 22.69 5.82
C TYR A 461 -10.83 22.27 6.08
N GLY A 462 -9.97 22.16 5.05
CA GLY A 462 -8.59 21.73 5.18
C GLY A 462 -7.68 22.72 5.93
N LYS A 463 -8.08 23.99 6.03
CA LYS A 463 -7.32 25.00 6.79
C LYS A 463 -7.48 24.86 8.30
N LYS A 464 -8.54 24.21 8.79
CA LYS A 464 -8.74 24.01 10.23
C LYS A 464 -7.78 22.98 10.84
N ARG A 465 -7.31 22.01 10.07
CA ARG A 465 -6.36 20.98 10.52
C ARG A 465 -4.92 21.49 10.73
N LYS A 466 -4.56 22.66 10.18
CA LYS A 466 -3.19 23.20 10.28
C LYS A 466 -3.01 24.19 11.43
N ASN A 467 -4.06 24.55 12.13
CA ASN A 467 -4.05 25.58 13.17
C ASN A 467 -4.46 25.06 14.58
N ASP A 468 -4.74 23.78 14.71
CA ASP A 468 -4.95 23.07 15.96
C ASP A 468 -3.82 22.07 16.20
#